data_afdce63e3e2db1d547c9ae3489aeef93
#
_entry.id   afdce63e3e2db1d547c9ae3489aeef93
#
_cell.length_a   1.000
_cell.length_b   1.000
_cell.length_c   1.000
_cell.angle_alpha   90.00
_cell.angle_beta   90.00
_cell.angle_gamma   90.00
#
_symmetry.space_group_name_H-M   'P 1'
#
loop_
_entity.id
_entity.type
_entity.pdbx_description
1 polymer ?
#
loop_
_entity_poly.entity_id
_entity_poly.type
_entity_poly.pdbx_seq_one_letter_code
_entity_poly.pdbx_strand_id
1 'polypeptide(L)'
;MRSAVSVAYTLIDNEYNNFLVGEGALKHAKEMGFKEEEMLTDEAKKRWLEERAKKPKVYKGHDTVCGLIAEDGRCIAGTSTSGLFMKKMGRVGDSPLVGPGLYADSEIGAAAATGVGEDIIKGTLSLSLIHI
;
A
#
# COMPACT_ATOMS: atom_id res chain seq x y z
N MET A 1 -12.44 -3.05 4.56
CA MET A 1 -11.59 -3.24 5.76
C MET A 1 -10.83 -1.95 6.04
N ARG A 2 -10.99 -1.36 7.22
CA ARG A 2 -10.44 -0.03 7.55
C ARG A 2 -8.97 -0.04 7.97
N SER A 3 -8.50 -1.13 8.52
CA SER A 3 -7.22 -1.17 9.24
C SER A 3 -6.16 -1.99 8.52
N ALA A 4 -5.89 -1.69 7.23
CA ALA A 4 -4.92 -2.44 6.43
C ALA A 4 -3.51 -2.49 7.06
N VAL A 5 -3.05 -1.37 7.63
CA VAL A 5 -1.76 -1.30 8.33
C VAL A 5 -1.75 -2.21 9.57
N SER A 6 -2.86 -2.26 10.34
CA SER A 6 -2.95 -3.14 11.50
C SER A 6 -2.95 -4.63 11.10
N VAL A 7 -3.56 -4.97 9.96
CA VAL A 7 -3.46 -6.33 9.41
C VAL A 7 -2.03 -6.66 9.01
N ALA A 8 -1.35 -5.74 8.31
CA ALA A 8 0.06 -5.94 7.92
C ALA A 8 0.96 -6.09 9.15
N TYR A 9 0.69 -5.36 10.23
CA TYR A 9 1.43 -5.46 11.49
C TYR A 9 1.38 -6.86 12.09
N THR A 10 0.28 -7.62 11.93
CA THR A 10 0.18 -9.00 12.41
C THR A 10 1.07 -9.99 11.67
N LEU A 11 1.68 -9.57 10.56
CA LEU A 11 2.59 -10.41 9.77
C LEU A 11 4.07 -10.13 10.04
N ILE A 12 4.41 -9.10 10.84
CA ILE A 12 5.81 -8.68 11.07
C ILE A 12 6.65 -9.82 11.66
N ASP A 13 6.11 -10.54 12.63
CA ASP A 13 6.84 -11.62 13.32
C ASP A 13 6.68 -12.98 12.63
N ASN A 14 6.07 -13.03 11.45
CA ASN A 14 5.89 -14.26 10.71
C ASN A 14 7.13 -14.57 9.85
N GLU A 15 7.83 -15.62 10.16
CA GLU A 15 9.10 -15.97 9.50
C GLU A 15 8.98 -16.24 8.00
N TYR A 16 7.83 -16.79 7.54
CA TYR A 16 7.75 -17.36 6.19
C TYR A 16 6.69 -16.71 5.28
N ASN A 17 5.63 -16.14 5.84
CA ASN A 17 4.49 -15.66 5.07
C ASN A 17 4.10 -14.23 5.49
N ASN A 18 5.04 -13.30 5.40
CA ASN A 18 4.85 -11.91 5.82
C ASN A 18 4.40 -10.95 4.70
N PHE A 19 4.18 -11.47 3.49
CA PHE A 19 3.67 -10.70 2.36
C PHE A 19 2.47 -11.42 1.73
N LEU A 20 1.26 -10.93 2.01
CA LEU A 20 0.02 -11.53 1.54
C LEU A 20 -0.78 -10.55 0.69
N VAL A 21 -1.45 -11.05 -0.34
CA VAL A 21 -2.31 -10.28 -1.24
C VAL A 21 -3.62 -11.00 -1.54
N GLY A 22 -4.61 -10.27 -2.03
CA GLY A 22 -5.88 -10.81 -2.52
C GLY A 22 -6.65 -11.58 -1.45
N GLU A 23 -7.22 -12.72 -1.85
CA GLU A 23 -8.06 -13.55 -0.97
C GLU A 23 -7.28 -14.13 0.22
N GLY A 24 -5.99 -14.42 0.04
CA GLY A 24 -5.12 -14.89 1.12
C GLY A 24 -4.97 -13.82 2.22
N ALA A 25 -4.73 -12.57 1.85
CA ALA A 25 -4.67 -11.47 2.80
C ALA A 25 -6.02 -11.23 3.50
N LEU A 26 -7.13 -11.34 2.78
CA LEU A 26 -8.47 -11.21 3.36
C LEU A 26 -8.77 -12.34 4.35
N LYS A 27 -8.40 -13.58 4.02
CA LYS A 27 -8.56 -14.74 4.91
C LYS A 27 -7.77 -14.55 6.19
N HIS A 28 -6.48 -14.23 6.08
CA HIS A 28 -5.62 -13.93 7.23
C HIS A 28 -6.22 -12.84 8.12
N ALA A 29 -6.68 -11.74 7.52
CA ALA A 29 -7.27 -10.65 8.29
C ALA A 29 -8.52 -11.10 9.08
N LYS A 30 -9.37 -11.93 8.49
CA LYS A 30 -10.55 -12.51 9.19
C LYS A 30 -10.13 -13.44 10.33
N GLU A 31 -9.11 -14.26 10.13
CA GLU A 31 -8.54 -15.14 11.16
C GLU A 31 -7.97 -14.34 12.35
N MET A 32 -7.40 -13.15 12.06
CA MET A 32 -6.92 -12.21 13.08
C MET A 32 -8.02 -11.33 13.69
N GLY A 33 -9.30 -11.58 13.37
CA GLY A 33 -10.46 -10.90 13.95
C GLY A 33 -10.84 -9.58 13.30
N PHE A 34 -10.21 -9.19 12.21
CA PHE A 34 -10.60 -7.98 11.47
C PHE A 34 -11.87 -8.22 10.64
N LYS A 35 -12.77 -7.24 10.67
CA LYS A 35 -14.04 -7.33 9.93
C LYS A 35 -13.88 -6.84 8.49
N GLU A 36 -14.48 -7.59 7.59
CA GLU A 36 -14.69 -7.09 6.23
C GLU A 36 -15.79 -6.03 6.24
N GLU A 37 -15.54 -4.90 5.62
CA GLU A 37 -16.46 -3.77 5.54
C GLU A 37 -16.51 -3.25 4.11
N GLU A 38 -17.70 -2.85 3.68
CA GLU A 38 -17.85 -2.08 2.44
C GLU A 38 -17.29 -0.67 2.67
N MET A 39 -16.25 -0.33 1.92
CA MET A 39 -15.54 0.95 2.05
C MET A 39 -15.92 1.94 0.96
N LEU A 40 -16.71 1.51 -0.03
CA LEU A 40 -17.13 2.36 -1.12
C LEU A 40 -18.31 3.24 -0.69
N THR A 41 -18.11 4.54 -0.61
CA THR A 41 -19.18 5.49 -0.34
C THR A 41 -20.13 5.60 -1.55
N ASP A 42 -21.38 6.02 -1.33
CA ASP A 42 -22.36 6.20 -2.41
C ASP A 42 -21.85 7.20 -3.47
N GLU A 43 -21.22 8.27 -3.05
CA GLU A 43 -20.60 9.26 -3.93
C GLU A 43 -19.45 8.65 -4.76
N ALA A 44 -18.56 7.91 -4.13
CA ALA A 44 -17.45 7.23 -4.81
C ALA A 44 -17.97 6.18 -5.79
N LYS A 45 -19.03 5.45 -5.43
CA LYS A 45 -19.69 4.46 -6.29
C LYS A 45 -20.32 5.13 -7.51
N LYS A 46 -21.04 6.25 -7.32
CA LYS A 46 -21.62 7.03 -8.41
C LYS A 46 -20.54 7.52 -9.38
N ARG A 47 -19.49 8.13 -8.86
CA ARG A 47 -18.34 8.60 -9.66
C ARG A 47 -17.68 7.45 -10.42
N TRP A 48 -17.49 6.30 -9.79
CA TRP A 48 -16.91 5.12 -10.45
C TRP A 48 -17.78 4.63 -11.60
N LEU A 49 -19.10 4.57 -11.44
CA LEU A 49 -20.04 4.17 -12.50
C LEU A 49 -20.02 5.15 -13.68
N GLU A 50 -19.99 6.45 -13.40
CA GLU A 50 -19.91 7.49 -14.42
C GLU A 50 -18.60 7.43 -15.23
N GLU A 51 -17.47 7.26 -14.55
CA GLU A 51 -16.17 7.16 -15.20
C GLU A 51 -15.99 5.84 -15.95
N ARG A 52 -16.57 4.74 -15.46
CA ARG A 52 -16.55 3.44 -16.12
C ARG A 52 -17.28 3.47 -17.48
N ALA A 53 -18.27 4.31 -17.63
CA ALA A 53 -19.01 4.49 -18.89
C ALA A 53 -18.22 5.30 -19.94
N LYS A 54 -17.16 6.02 -19.53
CA LYS A 54 -16.27 6.78 -20.39
C LYS A 54 -15.06 5.94 -20.81
N LYS A 55 -14.38 6.33 -21.91
CA LYS A 55 -13.08 5.73 -22.22
C LYS A 55 -12.10 6.07 -21.08
N PRO A 56 -11.41 5.05 -20.49
CA PRO A 56 -10.52 5.30 -19.37
C PRO A 56 -9.41 6.28 -19.76
N LYS A 57 -9.31 7.38 -19.03
CA LYS A 57 -8.16 8.30 -19.08
C LYS A 57 -7.22 7.94 -17.94
N VAL A 58 -5.92 8.10 -18.15
CA VAL A 58 -4.92 7.96 -17.08
C VAL A 58 -5.27 8.96 -15.97
N TYR A 59 -5.57 8.43 -14.78
CA TYR A 59 -5.86 9.26 -13.62
C TYR A 59 -4.56 9.84 -13.06
N LYS A 60 -4.56 11.17 -12.87
CA LYS A 60 -3.45 11.89 -12.24
C LYS A 60 -3.85 12.27 -10.81
N GLY A 61 -3.82 11.33 -9.91
CA GLY A 61 -4.13 11.58 -8.50
C GLY A 61 -3.51 10.52 -7.61
N HIS A 62 -3.21 10.91 -6.38
CA HIS A 62 -2.58 10.06 -5.36
C HIS A 62 -3.41 10.12 -4.10
N ASP A 63 -3.62 8.99 -3.45
CA ASP A 63 -4.30 8.86 -2.16
C ASP A 63 -3.47 8.08 -1.13
N THR A 64 -2.20 7.84 -1.47
CA THR A 64 -1.28 7.12 -0.60
C THR A 64 -0.85 8.00 0.57
N VAL A 65 -0.90 7.46 1.76
CA VAL A 65 -0.29 8.03 2.96
C VAL A 65 0.88 7.16 3.40
N CYS A 66 1.93 7.81 3.89
CA CYS A 66 3.13 7.18 4.39
C CYS A 66 3.42 7.68 5.81
N GLY A 67 3.87 6.79 6.68
CA GLY A 67 4.38 7.11 8.00
C GLY A 67 5.79 6.57 8.15
N LEU A 68 6.69 7.39 8.67
CA LEU A 68 8.05 7.01 9.03
C LEU A 68 8.25 7.34 10.50
N ILE A 69 8.78 6.41 11.26
CA ILE A 69 9.11 6.57 12.68
C ILE A 69 10.56 6.15 12.88
N ALA A 70 11.31 7.00 13.57
CA ALA A 70 12.65 6.68 14.05
C ALA A 70 12.69 6.97 15.54
N GLU A 71 12.85 5.93 16.36
CA GLU A 71 12.85 6.00 17.81
C GLU A 71 13.72 4.88 18.38
N ASP A 72 14.50 5.19 19.41
CA ASP A 72 15.33 4.23 20.16
C ASP A 72 16.20 3.32 19.27
N GLY A 73 16.79 3.88 18.20
CA GLY A 73 17.62 3.15 17.25
C GLY A 73 16.85 2.20 16.34
N ARG A 74 15.53 2.35 16.25
CA ARG A 74 14.66 1.60 15.34
C ARG A 74 14.05 2.52 14.30
N CYS A 75 13.99 2.04 13.06
CA CYS A 75 13.27 2.69 11.97
C CYS A 75 12.10 1.82 11.52
N ILE A 76 10.93 2.43 11.38
CA ILE A 76 9.72 1.77 10.90
C ILE A 76 9.13 2.60 9.76
N ALA A 77 8.76 1.96 8.68
CA ALA A 77 8.03 2.56 7.57
C ALA A 77 6.68 1.86 7.37
N GLY A 78 5.65 2.63 7.12
CA GLY A 78 4.32 2.12 6.83
C GLY A 78 3.62 2.93 5.75
N THR A 79 2.88 2.26 4.89
CA THR A 79 2.09 2.88 3.83
C THR A 79 0.67 2.36 3.82
N SER A 80 -0.26 3.20 3.39
CA SER A 80 -1.65 2.82 3.17
C SER A 80 -2.20 3.54 1.93
N THR A 81 -2.92 2.81 1.09
CA THR A 81 -3.47 3.33 -0.16
C THR A 81 -4.73 2.57 -0.56
N SER A 82 -5.63 3.22 -1.30
CA SER A 82 -6.69 2.53 -2.05
C SER A 82 -6.25 2.14 -3.47
N GLY A 83 -5.04 2.46 -3.83
CA GLY A 83 -4.45 2.21 -5.14
C GLY A 83 -4.83 3.27 -6.18
N LEU A 84 -4.74 2.93 -7.44
CA LEU A 84 -5.05 3.82 -8.55
C LEU A 84 -6.55 3.79 -8.87
N PHE A 85 -7.18 4.97 -9.05
CA PHE A 85 -8.57 5.05 -9.51
C PHE A 85 -8.70 4.42 -10.91
N MET A 86 -9.73 3.63 -11.12
CA MET A 86 -9.96 2.87 -12.36
C MET A 86 -8.87 1.84 -12.71
N LYS A 87 -8.09 1.40 -11.72
CA LYS A 87 -7.10 0.33 -11.93
C LYS A 87 -7.73 -0.96 -12.44
N LYS A 88 -6.96 -1.73 -13.16
CA LYS A 88 -7.36 -3.10 -13.54
C LYS A 88 -7.40 -3.99 -12.29
N MET A 89 -8.27 -5.00 -12.33
CA MET A 89 -8.27 -6.05 -11.31
C MET A 89 -6.88 -6.71 -11.24
N GLY A 90 -6.37 -6.89 -10.03
CA GLY A 90 -5.04 -7.45 -9.80
C GLY A 90 -3.87 -6.48 -9.95
N ARG A 91 -4.11 -5.19 -10.28
CA ARG A 91 -3.03 -4.21 -10.33
C ARG A 91 -2.50 -3.93 -8.91
N VAL A 92 -1.20 -4.06 -8.77
CA VAL A 92 -0.43 -3.67 -7.59
C VAL A 92 0.45 -2.47 -7.96
N GLY A 93 0.43 -1.43 -7.14
CA GLY A 93 1.31 -0.25 -7.26
C GLY A 93 2.53 -0.39 -6.38
N ASP A 94 3.21 0.73 -6.18
CA ASP A 94 4.41 0.87 -5.35
C ASP A 94 4.15 0.66 -3.86
N SER A 95 3.04 1.19 -3.36
CA SER A 95 2.80 1.33 -1.92
C SER A 95 2.98 0.06 -1.08
N PRO A 96 2.56 -1.16 -1.50
CA PRO A 96 2.76 -2.36 -0.69
C PRO A 96 4.13 -3.02 -0.87
N LEU A 97 4.98 -2.49 -1.74
CA LEU A 97 6.24 -3.13 -2.09
C LEU A 97 7.39 -2.56 -1.27
N VAL A 98 8.07 -3.43 -0.53
CA VAL A 98 9.31 -3.11 0.17
C VAL A 98 10.41 -2.85 -0.85
N GLY A 99 11.10 -1.73 -0.72
CA GLY A 99 12.07 -1.22 -1.68
C GLY A 99 11.50 -0.07 -2.53
N PRO A 100 10.50 -0.28 -3.36
CA PRO A 100 9.87 0.80 -4.12
C PRO A 100 9.07 1.79 -3.27
N GLY A 101 8.02 1.35 -2.61
CA GLY A 101 7.06 2.20 -1.93
C GLY A 101 7.45 2.59 -0.51
N LEU A 102 8.15 1.72 0.18
CA LEU A 102 8.68 1.94 1.52
C LEU A 102 9.93 1.10 1.75
N TYR A 103 10.82 1.61 2.58
CA TYR A 103 11.96 0.87 3.07
C TYR A 103 12.39 1.40 4.43
N ALA A 104 12.78 0.52 5.33
CA ALA A 104 13.35 0.88 6.62
C ALA A 104 14.45 -0.09 7.00
N ASP A 105 15.57 0.48 7.42
CA ASP A 105 16.72 -0.21 7.97
C ASP A 105 17.19 0.56 9.19
N SER A 106 17.14 -0.05 10.36
CA SER A 106 17.47 0.62 11.62
C SER A 106 18.92 1.06 11.74
N GLU A 107 19.81 0.51 10.93
CA GLU A 107 21.23 0.93 10.89
C GLU A 107 21.46 2.16 9.98
N ILE A 108 20.54 2.41 9.03
CA ILE A 108 20.70 3.42 8.00
C ILE A 108 19.61 4.49 8.07
N GLY A 109 18.35 4.10 8.04
CA GLY A 109 17.22 5.01 8.04
C GLY A 109 15.95 4.44 7.40
N ALA A 110 14.98 5.31 7.14
CA ALA A 110 13.73 4.94 6.51
C ALA A 110 13.34 5.93 5.40
N ALA A 111 12.73 5.43 4.33
CA ALA A 111 12.16 6.22 3.26
C ALA A 111 10.83 5.64 2.78
N ALA A 112 9.97 6.51 2.26
CA ALA A 112 8.77 6.13 1.56
C ALA A 112 8.57 7.03 0.36
N ALA A 113 8.06 6.45 -0.72
CA ALA A 113 7.80 7.15 -1.97
C ALA A 113 6.38 6.85 -2.45
N THR A 114 5.76 7.84 -3.09
CA THR A 114 4.50 7.68 -3.79
C THR A 114 4.45 8.59 -5.00
N GLY A 115 3.65 8.21 -6.00
CA GLY A 115 3.55 8.96 -7.26
C GLY A 115 3.02 8.07 -8.38
N VAL A 116 3.72 8.04 -9.51
CA VAL A 116 3.44 7.08 -10.59
C VAL A 116 4.00 5.72 -10.16
N GLY A 117 3.13 4.86 -9.64
CA GLY A 117 3.53 3.62 -8.97
C GLY A 117 4.45 2.74 -9.78
N GLU A 118 4.16 2.58 -11.07
CA GLU A 118 4.94 1.77 -12.00
C GLU A 118 6.37 2.31 -12.22
N ASP A 119 6.56 3.63 -12.18
CA ASP A 119 7.89 4.25 -12.31
C ASP A 119 8.68 4.15 -11.00
N ILE A 120 7.99 4.29 -9.88
CA ILE A 120 8.57 4.08 -8.53
C ILE A 120 9.04 2.63 -8.38
N ILE A 121 8.26 1.66 -8.87
CA ILE A 121 8.64 0.24 -8.86
C ILE A 121 9.90 0.01 -9.68
N LYS A 122 9.98 0.54 -10.90
CA LYS A 122 11.16 0.40 -11.77
C LYS A 122 12.43 1.00 -11.16
N GLY A 123 12.28 2.13 -10.47
CA GLY A 123 13.40 2.83 -9.81
C GLY A 123 13.75 2.28 -8.44
N THR A 124 12.94 1.40 -7.84
CA THR A 124 13.11 0.93 -6.45
C THR A 124 13.36 2.10 -5.50
N LEU A 125 12.53 3.13 -5.62
CA LEU A 125 12.88 4.50 -5.23
C LEU A 125 13.19 4.65 -3.74
N SER A 126 12.41 4.06 -2.83
CA SER A 126 12.65 4.20 -1.39
C SER A 126 13.95 3.56 -0.95
N LEU A 127 14.30 2.40 -1.50
CA LEU A 127 15.58 1.74 -1.25
C LEU A 127 16.75 2.58 -1.82
N SER A 128 16.60 3.09 -3.04
CA SER A 128 17.63 3.93 -3.67
C SER A 128 17.91 5.20 -2.85
N LEU A 129 16.88 5.83 -2.29
CA LEU A 129 17.03 7.04 -1.47
C LEU A 129 17.86 6.81 -0.19
N ILE A 130 17.84 5.63 0.37
CA ILE A 130 18.55 5.30 1.60
C ILE A 130 20.01 4.90 1.31
N HIS A 131 20.28 4.32 0.15
CA HIS A 131 21.60 3.80 -0.23
C HIS A 131 22.41 4.71 -1.16
N ILE A 132 21.99 5.97 -1.36
CA ILE A 132 22.76 6.96 -2.13
C ILE A 132 23.88 7.61 -1.26
#